data_692fb596c37c243f1f4ab0dd04ab89b7
#
_entry.id   692fb596c37c243f1f4ab0dd04ab89b7
#
_cell.length_a   1.000
_cell.length_b   1.000
_cell.length_c   1.000
_cell.angle_alpha   90.00
_cell.angle_beta   90.00
_cell.angle_gamma   90.00
#
_symmetry.space_group_name_H-M   'P 1'
#
loop_
_entity.id
_entity.type
_entity.pdbx_description
1 polymer ?
#
loop_
_entity_poly.entity_id
_entity_poly.type
_entity_poly.pdbx_seq_one_letter_code
_entity_poly.pdbx_strand_id
1 'polypeptide(L)'
;MTLKEVCEKYGVSENSLLTAFPRTQKSILKKHGVKIVKQGRGASAVYLEEYEDDQRALTMFDEAKDSIVLSEETVGLMNWDFLVFLAIVVTPMFVFRGSYEDFLKYVQLNTSETNIELLKDALLCLKERDLISYNIDKTNGNYFVAALYRKVEEDMQIGIGMVRTCKQLADKHNKRSWIPLLKTWLSINVLAEHQPYTIGEIEAMTGLSAYQIRQSTEILKEANIFKTSRAYTSLQRCLGMNVDLNREEFYVI
;
A
#
# COMPACT_ATOMS: atom_id res chain seq x y z
N MET A 1 -0.44 11.18 38.18
CA MET A 1 -0.28 12.66 38.17
C MET A 1 -1.45 13.32 38.82
N THR A 2 -1.25 14.47 39.42
CA THR A 2 -2.29 15.38 39.90
C THR A 2 -2.87 16.17 38.70
N LEU A 3 -4.04 16.81 38.91
CA LEU A 3 -4.65 17.68 37.91
C LEU A 3 -3.67 18.76 37.41
N LYS A 4 -2.95 19.37 38.34
CA LYS A 4 -2.01 20.47 38.05
C LYS A 4 -0.83 20.00 37.19
N GLU A 5 -0.26 18.84 37.50
CA GLU A 5 0.83 18.23 36.72
C GLU A 5 0.40 17.89 35.29
N VAL A 6 -0.83 17.43 35.07
CA VAL A 6 -1.38 17.20 33.72
C VAL A 6 -1.53 18.52 32.96
N CYS A 7 -2.04 19.55 33.62
CA CYS A 7 -2.20 20.87 33.00
C CYS A 7 -0.87 21.47 32.54
N GLU A 8 0.13 21.41 33.41
CA GLU A 8 1.49 21.90 33.10
C GLU A 8 2.15 21.09 31.99
N LYS A 9 2.07 19.77 32.05
CA LYS A 9 2.71 18.86 31.08
C LYS A 9 2.13 18.96 29.67
N TYR A 10 0.80 19.08 29.55
CA TYR A 10 0.11 19.06 28.24
C TYR A 10 -0.39 20.43 27.78
N GLY A 11 -0.14 21.49 28.55
CA GLY A 11 -0.54 22.84 28.19
C GLY A 11 -2.06 23.03 28.10
N VAL A 12 -2.82 22.34 28.97
CA VAL A 12 -4.29 22.41 29.02
C VAL A 12 -4.76 23.10 30.30
N SER A 13 -5.91 23.78 30.27
CA SER A 13 -6.43 24.42 31.47
C SER A 13 -7.13 23.44 32.41
N GLU A 14 -7.05 23.66 33.72
CA GLU A 14 -7.75 22.87 34.74
C GLU A 14 -9.26 22.80 34.47
N ASN A 15 -9.85 23.91 34.09
CA ASN A 15 -11.26 23.98 33.75
C ASN A 15 -11.62 23.06 32.57
N SER A 16 -10.77 23.01 31.54
CA SER A 16 -10.97 22.11 30.39
C SER A 16 -10.91 20.64 30.81
N LEU A 17 -9.99 20.27 31.71
CA LEU A 17 -9.92 18.90 32.23
C LEU A 17 -11.07 18.53 33.18
N LEU A 18 -11.62 19.51 33.90
CA LEU A 18 -12.73 19.25 34.82
C LEU A 18 -14.09 19.21 34.11
N THR A 19 -14.33 20.15 33.19
CA THR A 19 -15.66 20.33 32.57
C THR A 19 -15.80 19.65 31.21
N ALA A 20 -14.73 19.52 30.46
CA ALA A 20 -14.72 18.97 29.10
C ALA A 20 -13.71 17.82 28.93
N PHE A 21 -13.54 16.99 29.96
CA PHE A 21 -12.54 15.92 30.01
C PHE A 21 -12.47 15.06 28.74
N PRO A 22 -13.59 14.54 28.16
CA PRO A 22 -13.53 13.71 26.96
C PRO A 22 -12.96 14.44 25.72
N ARG A 23 -13.24 15.75 25.59
CA ARG A 23 -12.70 16.56 24.48
C ARG A 23 -11.21 16.85 24.68
N THR A 24 -10.85 17.22 25.92
CA THR A 24 -9.46 17.52 26.31
C THR A 24 -8.59 16.27 26.16
N GLN A 25 -9.08 15.10 26.61
CA GLN A 25 -8.42 13.81 26.44
C GLN A 25 -8.15 13.51 24.95
N LYS A 26 -9.17 13.68 24.07
CA LYS A 26 -8.97 13.49 22.61
C LYS A 26 -7.95 14.46 22.02
N SER A 27 -7.90 15.69 22.52
CA SER A 27 -6.92 16.68 22.07
C SER A 27 -5.50 16.30 22.49
N ILE A 28 -5.32 15.85 23.75
CA ILE A 28 -4.03 15.38 24.27
C ILE A 28 -3.58 14.14 23.48
N LEU A 29 -4.46 13.17 23.29
CA LEU A 29 -4.17 11.97 22.50
C LEU A 29 -3.72 12.31 21.07
N LYS A 30 -4.46 13.19 20.40
CA LYS A 30 -4.12 13.62 19.03
C LYS A 30 -2.77 14.36 18.93
N LYS A 31 -2.44 15.17 19.95
CA LYS A 31 -1.26 16.04 19.94
C LYS A 31 0.00 15.37 20.49
N HIS A 32 -0.15 14.47 21.46
CA HIS A 32 0.95 13.91 22.24
C HIS A 32 1.01 12.38 22.21
N GLY A 33 0.02 11.67 21.60
CA GLY A 33 -0.03 10.21 21.56
C GLY A 33 -0.30 9.53 22.92
N VAL A 34 -0.78 10.31 23.89
CA VAL A 34 -0.98 9.85 25.27
C VAL A 34 -2.44 9.98 25.65
N LYS A 35 -3.04 8.90 26.12
CA LYS A 35 -4.38 8.87 26.68
C LYS A 35 -4.32 9.11 28.18
N ILE A 36 -5.02 10.11 28.67
CA ILE A 36 -5.11 10.40 30.09
C ILE A 36 -6.31 9.68 30.67
N VAL A 37 -6.10 8.82 31.64
CA VAL A 37 -7.17 8.10 32.35
C VAL A 37 -7.34 8.71 33.74
N LYS A 38 -8.55 9.16 34.05
CA LYS A 38 -8.89 9.73 35.36
C LYS A 38 -9.38 8.63 36.28
N GLN A 39 -8.71 8.43 37.42
CA GLN A 39 -9.13 7.56 38.51
C GLN A 39 -9.56 8.38 39.72
N GLY A 40 -10.75 8.12 40.25
CA GLY A 40 -11.31 8.82 41.38
C GLY A 40 -12.19 10.02 41.02
N ARG A 41 -12.70 10.74 42.04
CA ARG A 41 -13.60 11.88 41.89
C ARG A 41 -13.07 13.10 42.67
N GLY A 42 -13.43 14.28 42.20
CA GLY A 42 -13.10 15.54 42.87
C GLY A 42 -11.59 15.89 42.85
N ALA A 43 -11.14 16.61 43.87
CA ALA A 43 -9.77 17.12 43.98
C ALA A 43 -8.72 16.02 44.22
N SER A 44 -9.14 14.83 44.70
CA SER A 44 -8.26 13.69 44.93
C SER A 44 -8.16 12.75 43.72
N ALA A 45 -8.68 13.15 42.56
CA ALA A 45 -8.56 12.35 41.35
C ALA A 45 -7.09 12.23 40.92
N VAL A 46 -6.67 11.02 40.60
CA VAL A 46 -5.34 10.71 40.04
C VAL A 46 -5.50 10.54 38.52
N TYR A 47 -4.57 11.11 37.78
CA TYR A 47 -4.50 11.00 36.33
C TYR A 47 -3.36 10.08 35.96
N LEU A 48 -3.66 9.01 35.26
CA LEU A 48 -2.68 8.06 34.74
C LEU A 48 -2.47 8.33 33.26
N GLU A 49 -1.22 8.23 32.82
CA GLU A 49 -0.87 8.20 31.40
C GLU A 49 -0.94 6.76 30.95
N GLU A 50 -1.90 6.46 30.09
CA GLU A 50 -1.87 5.29 29.24
C GLU A 50 -1.24 5.76 27.92
N TYR A 51 0.00 5.41 27.71
CA TYR A 51 0.53 5.45 26.36
C TYR A 51 -0.33 4.46 25.58
N GLU A 52 -1.04 4.89 24.55
CA GLU A 52 -1.43 3.93 23.56
C GLU A 52 -0.10 3.27 23.17
N ASP A 53 0.12 2.06 23.67
CA ASP A 53 1.03 1.18 22.99
C ASP A 53 0.68 1.36 21.54
N ASP A 54 1.66 1.74 20.73
CA ASP A 54 1.52 1.98 19.31
C ASP A 54 1.18 0.62 18.66
N GLN A 55 0.03 0.05 19.06
CA GLN A 55 -0.71 -0.96 18.32
C GLN A 55 -1.38 -0.24 17.15
N ARG A 56 -0.58 0.60 16.50
CA ARG A 56 -0.81 0.95 15.14
C ARG A 56 -0.91 -0.38 14.43
N ALA A 57 -2.13 -0.74 14.05
CA ALA A 57 -2.34 -2.00 13.36
C ALA A 57 -1.30 -2.08 12.26
N LEU A 58 -0.39 -3.07 12.36
CA LEU A 58 0.69 -3.23 11.39
C LEU A 58 0.06 -3.19 10.01
N THR A 59 0.61 -2.37 9.15
CA THR A 59 0.18 -2.29 7.77
C THR A 59 1.09 -3.16 6.90
N MET A 60 0.64 -3.49 5.71
CA MET A 60 1.47 -4.23 4.75
C MET A 60 2.81 -3.54 4.45
N PHE A 61 2.91 -2.22 4.70
CA PHE A 61 4.14 -1.46 4.52
C PHE A 61 5.10 -1.55 5.71
N ASP A 62 4.61 -1.96 6.87
CA ASP A 62 5.39 -2.10 8.11
C ASP A 62 5.95 -3.53 8.24
N GLU A 63 5.44 -4.48 7.48
CA GLU A 63 5.89 -5.88 7.48
C GLU A 63 7.38 -5.97 7.12
N ALA A 64 8.14 -6.64 7.99
CA ALA A 64 9.60 -6.67 7.95
C ALA A 64 10.17 -7.73 6.99
N LYS A 65 9.51 -8.00 5.86
CA LYS A 65 10.10 -8.89 4.85
C LYS A 65 11.07 -8.12 3.98
N ASP A 66 12.28 -8.65 3.82
CA ASP A 66 13.29 -8.04 2.96
C ASP A 66 12.90 -8.10 1.49
N SER A 67 12.20 -9.18 1.10
CA SER A 67 11.75 -9.37 -0.28
C SER A 67 10.47 -10.18 -0.37
N ILE A 68 9.74 -9.97 -1.44
CA ILE A 68 8.56 -10.74 -1.85
C ILE A 68 8.79 -11.30 -3.25
N VAL A 69 8.18 -12.45 -3.53
CA VAL A 69 8.27 -13.12 -4.83
C VAL A 69 6.94 -12.99 -5.56
N LEU A 70 6.99 -12.56 -6.82
CA LEU A 70 5.83 -12.40 -7.70
C LEU A 70 6.12 -13.13 -9.02
N SER A 71 5.07 -13.56 -9.72
CA SER A 71 5.16 -14.08 -11.08
C SER A 71 4.69 -13.05 -12.11
N GLU A 72 5.05 -13.23 -13.38
CA GLU A 72 4.54 -12.41 -14.48
C GLU A 72 3.00 -12.40 -14.51
N GLU A 73 2.37 -13.56 -14.33
CA GLU A 73 0.92 -13.70 -14.30
C GLU A 73 0.28 -12.77 -13.26
N THR A 74 0.91 -12.61 -12.09
CA THR A 74 0.36 -11.77 -11.03
C THR A 74 0.43 -10.27 -11.34
N VAL A 75 1.41 -9.85 -12.15
CA VAL A 75 1.50 -8.44 -12.60
C VAL A 75 0.35 -8.07 -13.54
N GLY A 76 -0.16 -9.02 -14.31
CA GLY A 76 -1.31 -8.86 -15.20
C GLY A 76 -2.68 -8.74 -14.51
N LEU A 77 -2.76 -9.03 -13.21
CA LEU A 77 -4.02 -8.91 -12.45
C LEU A 77 -4.58 -7.48 -12.50
N MET A 78 -5.89 -7.32 -12.37
CA MET A 78 -6.52 -6.02 -12.17
C MET A 78 -5.94 -5.33 -10.92
N ASN A 79 -5.97 -4.00 -10.86
CA ASN A 79 -5.31 -3.26 -9.78
C ASN A 79 -5.76 -3.67 -8.37
N TRP A 80 -7.06 -3.95 -8.18
CA TRP A 80 -7.58 -4.42 -6.91
C TRP A 80 -7.12 -5.85 -6.58
N ASP A 81 -7.20 -6.76 -7.54
CA ASP A 81 -6.77 -8.15 -7.38
C ASP A 81 -5.27 -8.21 -7.06
N PHE A 82 -4.48 -7.40 -7.79
CA PHE A 82 -3.04 -7.27 -7.54
C PHE A 82 -2.74 -6.74 -6.13
N LEU A 83 -3.45 -5.70 -5.66
CA LEU A 83 -3.30 -5.16 -4.32
C LEU A 83 -3.62 -6.21 -3.25
N VAL A 84 -4.74 -6.93 -3.40
CA VAL A 84 -5.17 -7.97 -2.46
C VAL A 84 -4.17 -9.13 -2.45
N PHE A 85 -3.74 -9.58 -3.62
CA PHE A 85 -2.72 -10.63 -3.74
C PHE A 85 -1.42 -10.21 -3.06
N LEU A 86 -0.89 -9.02 -3.39
CA LEU A 86 0.33 -8.49 -2.81
C LEU A 86 0.25 -8.38 -1.28
N ALA A 87 -0.89 -7.89 -0.76
CA ALA A 87 -1.12 -7.78 0.68
C ALA A 87 -1.04 -9.16 1.37
N ILE A 88 -1.60 -10.21 0.78
CA ILE A 88 -1.52 -11.58 1.32
C ILE A 88 -0.08 -12.11 1.26
N VAL A 89 0.64 -11.87 0.15
CA VAL A 89 2.04 -12.30 -0.02
C VAL A 89 2.96 -11.65 1.01
N VAL A 90 2.67 -10.42 1.41
CA VAL A 90 3.46 -9.69 2.42
C VAL A 90 3.17 -10.17 3.85
N THR A 91 1.98 -10.73 4.14
CA THR A 91 1.65 -11.19 5.49
C THR A 91 2.60 -12.30 5.99
N PRO A 92 2.83 -12.40 7.31
CA PRO A 92 3.56 -13.52 7.89
C PRO A 92 2.93 -14.85 7.49
N MET A 93 3.78 -15.82 7.13
CA MET A 93 3.36 -17.15 6.66
C MET A 93 2.44 -17.13 5.42
N PHE A 94 2.33 -15.99 4.71
CA PHE A 94 1.47 -15.80 3.53
C PHE A 94 -0.02 -16.03 3.83
N VAL A 95 -0.48 -15.72 5.03
CA VAL A 95 -1.85 -15.93 5.49
C VAL A 95 -2.38 -14.67 6.15
N PHE A 96 -3.48 -14.13 5.63
CA PHE A 96 -4.26 -13.10 6.30
C PHE A 96 -5.45 -13.74 7.03
N ARG A 97 -5.70 -13.30 8.26
CA ARG A 97 -6.87 -13.68 9.08
C ARG A 97 -7.44 -12.45 9.74
N GLY A 98 -8.69 -12.13 9.50
CA GLY A 98 -9.33 -10.95 10.07
C GLY A 98 -10.67 -10.62 9.42
N SER A 99 -11.23 -9.49 9.80
CA SER A 99 -12.41 -8.93 9.14
C SER A 99 -12.04 -8.23 7.83
N TYR A 100 -13.04 -7.91 7.01
CA TYR A 100 -12.82 -7.11 5.80
C TYR A 100 -12.32 -5.71 6.15
N GLU A 101 -12.81 -5.12 7.23
CA GLU A 101 -12.36 -3.83 7.73
C GLU A 101 -10.89 -3.87 8.18
N ASP A 102 -10.45 -4.96 8.84
CA ASP A 102 -9.05 -5.12 9.26
C ASP A 102 -8.13 -5.23 8.05
N PHE A 103 -8.56 -5.95 7.01
CA PHE A 103 -7.80 -6.04 5.78
C PHE A 103 -7.67 -4.66 5.09
N LEU A 104 -8.77 -3.91 4.98
CA LEU A 104 -8.75 -2.58 4.39
C LEU A 104 -7.84 -1.61 5.17
N LYS A 105 -7.84 -1.68 6.50
CA LYS A 105 -6.89 -0.94 7.34
C LYS A 105 -5.45 -1.38 7.10
N TYR A 106 -5.22 -2.68 6.97
CA TYR A 106 -3.91 -3.25 6.69
C TYR A 106 -3.32 -2.73 5.37
N VAL A 107 -4.12 -2.59 4.33
CA VAL A 107 -3.72 -1.98 3.05
C VAL A 107 -3.87 -0.45 3.01
N GLN A 108 -4.19 0.19 4.14
CA GLN A 108 -4.37 1.63 4.28
C GLN A 108 -5.48 2.23 3.40
N LEU A 109 -6.57 1.51 3.22
CA LEU A 109 -7.77 1.98 2.55
C LEU A 109 -8.89 2.27 3.55
N ASN A 110 -9.84 3.13 3.15
CA ASN A 110 -11.02 3.39 3.97
C ASN A 110 -11.96 2.17 4.00
N THR A 111 -12.67 2.00 5.10
CA THR A 111 -13.60 0.88 5.35
C THR A 111 -15.01 1.17 4.85
N SER A 112 -15.15 1.70 3.63
CA SER A 112 -16.43 1.93 2.99
C SER A 112 -17.05 0.61 2.50
N GLU A 113 -18.37 0.56 2.41
CA GLU A 113 -19.12 -0.58 1.90
C GLU A 113 -18.67 -0.95 0.47
N THR A 114 -18.45 0.06 -0.37
CA THR A 114 -17.92 -0.13 -1.73
C THR A 114 -16.56 -0.82 -1.73
N ASN A 115 -15.64 -0.44 -0.84
CA ASN A 115 -14.32 -1.07 -0.77
C ASN A 115 -14.40 -2.50 -0.22
N ILE A 116 -15.35 -2.78 0.68
CA ILE A 116 -15.61 -4.15 1.18
C ILE A 116 -16.11 -5.04 0.03
N GLU A 117 -17.02 -4.55 -0.79
CA GLU A 117 -17.50 -5.28 -1.97
C GLU A 117 -16.38 -5.56 -2.97
N LEU A 118 -15.60 -4.54 -3.32
CA LEU A 118 -14.43 -4.71 -4.21
C LEU A 118 -13.41 -5.69 -3.65
N LEU A 119 -13.20 -5.72 -2.33
CA LEU A 119 -12.33 -6.69 -1.67
C LEU A 119 -12.87 -8.12 -1.79
N LYS A 120 -14.17 -8.31 -1.58
CA LYS A 120 -14.81 -9.63 -1.74
C LYS A 120 -14.68 -10.15 -3.18
N ASP A 121 -14.95 -9.28 -4.16
CA ASP A 121 -14.83 -9.61 -5.57
C ASP A 121 -13.39 -10.01 -5.93
N ALA A 122 -12.41 -9.23 -5.46
CA ALA A 122 -11.00 -9.53 -5.68
C ALA A 122 -10.58 -10.87 -5.04
N LEU A 123 -11.01 -11.15 -3.80
CA LEU A 123 -10.73 -12.43 -3.13
C LEU A 123 -11.34 -13.63 -3.88
N LEU A 124 -12.55 -13.48 -4.42
CA LEU A 124 -13.18 -14.51 -5.24
C LEU A 124 -12.43 -14.70 -6.57
N CYS A 125 -12.08 -13.62 -7.26
CA CYS A 125 -11.30 -13.67 -8.50
C CYS A 125 -9.95 -14.38 -8.30
N LEU A 126 -9.23 -14.05 -7.23
CA LEU A 126 -7.94 -14.69 -6.92
C LEU A 126 -8.10 -16.17 -6.57
N LYS A 127 -9.19 -16.54 -5.89
CA LYS A 127 -9.50 -17.94 -5.60
C LYS A 127 -9.84 -18.74 -6.87
N GLU A 128 -10.64 -18.17 -7.78
CA GLU A 128 -11.00 -18.81 -9.06
C GLU A 128 -9.80 -19.03 -9.97
N ARG A 129 -8.74 -18.21 -9.80
CA ARG A 129 -7.45 -18.37 -10.50
C ARG A 129 -6.46 -19.29 -9.77
N ASP A 130 -6.88 -19.96 -8.71
CA ASP A 130 -6.01 -20.82 -7.89
C ASP A 130 -4.77 -20.10 -7.32
N LEU A 131 -4.82 -18.77 -7.14
CA LEU A 131 -3.73 -17.99 -6.56
C LEU A 131 -3.78 -18.00 -5.04
N ILE A 132 -4.99 -18.03 -4.46
CA ILE A 132 -5.21 -18.08 -3.01
C ILE A 132 -6.27 -19.11 -2.63
N SER A 133 -6.18 -19.64 -1.41
CA SER A 133 -7.32 -20.22 -0.72
C SER A 133 -8.09 -19.12 0.01
N TYR A 134 -9.41 -19.11 -0.09
CA TYR A 134 -10.27 -18.11 0.56
C TYR A 134 -11.47 -18.80 1.19
N ASN A 135 -11.65 -18.60 2.49
CA ASN A 135 -12.73 -19.16 3.29
C ASN A 135 -13.31 -18.10 4.24
N ILE A 136 -14.63 -18.02 4.28
CA ILE A 136 -15.38 -17.12 5.17
C ILE A 136 -15.77 -17.91 6.43
N ASP A 137 -15.66 -17.26 7.60
CA ASP A 137 -16.14 -17.85 8.85
C ASP A 137 -17.68 -17.97 8.81
N LYS A 138 -18.18 -19.18 9.04
CA LYS A 138 -19.62 -19.47 8.99
C LYS A 138 -20.39 -18.81 10.15
N THR A 139 -19.71 -18.50 11.25
CA THR A 139 -20.31 -17.87 12.42
C THR A 139 -20.26 -16.35 12.37
N ASN A 140 -19.26 -15.81 11.64
CA ASN A 140 -19.08 -14.37 11.43
C ASN A 140 -18.77 -14.11 9.96
N GLY A 141 -19.80 -13.83 9.16
CA GLY A 141 -19.68 -13.59 7.72
C GLY A 141 -18.76 -12.41 7.31
N ASN A 142 -18.33 -11.59 8.28
CA ASN A 142 -17.38 -10.51 8.06
C ASN A 142 -15.91 -10.92 8.30
N TYR A 143 -15.69 -12.14 8.83
CA TYR A 143 -14.36 -12.66 9.12
C TYR A 143 -13.95 -13.69 8.07
N PHE A 144 -12.71 -13.61 7.59
CA PHE A 144 -12.22 -14.53 6.58
C PHE A 144 -10.77 -14.92 6.82
N VAL A 145 -10.37 -16.02 6.16
CA VAL A 145 -8.98 -16.46 6.05
C VAL A 145 -8.64 -16.55 4.57
N ALA A 146 -7.59 -15.87 4.17
CA ALA A 146 -7.03 -15.95 2.83
C ALA A 146 -5.55 -16.34 2.94
N ALA A 147 -5.13 -17.34 2.18
CA ALA A 147 -3.76 -17.82 2.20
C ALA A 147 -3.28 -18.10 0.77
N LEU A 148 -2.00 -17.90 0.53
CA LEU A 148 -1.39 -18.26 -0.75
C LEU A 148 -1.58 -19.75 -1.03
N TYR A 149 -2.13 -20.08 -2.19
CA TYR A 149 -2.46 -21.49 -2.53
C TYR A 149 -1.23 -22.27 -3.01
N ARG A 150 -0.38 -21.61 -3.79
CA ARG A 150 0.87 -22.20 -4.30
C ARG A 150 2.05 -21.37 -3.85
N LYS A 151 3.18 -22.03 -3.60
CA LYS A 151 4.46 -21.34 -3.54
C LYS A 151 4.65 -20.72 -4.93
N VAL A 152 4.67 -19.40 -5.02
CA VAL A 152 4.98 -18.70 -6.28
C VAL A 152 6.38 -19.18 -6.64
N GLU A 153 6.48 -19.98 -7.70
CA GLU A 153 7.76 -20.44 -8.23
C GLU A 153 8.45 -19.22 -8.85
N GLU A 154 9.59 -19.01 -8.44
CA GLU A 154 10.66 -18.04 -8.51
C GLU A 154 10.81 -17.25 -9.83
N ASP A 155 9.90 -16.37 -10.21
CA ASP A 155 10.19 -15.57 -11.40
C ASP A 155 10.71 -14.17 -11.07
N MET A 156 10.32 -13.60 -9.92
CA MET A 156 10.66 -12.22 -9.61
C MET A 156 10.73 -11.94 -8.12
N GLN A 157 11.92 -11.57 -7.65
CA GLN A 157 12.12 -11.13 -6.28
C GLN A 157 12.17 -9.61 -6.21
N ILE A 158 11.26 -9.00 -5.46
CA ILE A 158 11.26 -7.55 -5.23
C ILE A 158 11.47 -7.23 -3.76
N GLY A 159 12.27 -6.19 -3.50
CA GLY A 159 12.40 -5.66 -2.14
C GLY A 159 11.15 -4.90 -1.72
N ILE A 160 10.68 -5.13 -0.50
CA ILE A 160 9.54 -4.38 0.09
C ILE A 160 9.81 -2.87 0.09
N GLY A 161 11.08 -2.46 0.11
CA GLY A 161 11.49 -1.07 -0.02
C GLY A 161 10.95 -0.40 -1.28
N MET A 162 10.87 -1.14 -2.42
CA MET A 162 10.31 -0.60 -3.65
C MET A 162 8.80 -0.37 -3.57
N VAL A 163 8.06 -1.25 -2.88
CA VAL A 163 6.63 -1.07 -2.61
C VAL A 163 6.41 0.19 -1.77
N ARG A 164 7.21 0.40 -0.72
CA ARG A 164 7.19 1.63 0.09
C ARG A 164 7.52 2.87 -0.73
N THR A 165 8.54 2.80 -1.59
CA THR A 165 8.93 3.90 -2.46
C THR A 165 7.79 4.28 -3.41
N CYS A 166 7.15 3.32 -4.07
CA CYS A 166 5.99 3.57 -4.94
C CYS A 166 4.84 4.23 -4.17
N LYS A 167 4.57 3.79 -2.93
CA LYS A 167 3.56 4.42 -2.06
C LYS A 167 3.92 5.87 -1.75
N GLN A 168 5.16 6.15 -1.32
CA GLN A 168 5.62 7.50 -1.01
C GLN A 168 5.57 8.42 -2.23
N LEU A 169 5.96 7.93 -3.41
CA LEU A 169 5.87 8.68 -4.65
C LEU A 169 4.43 8.99 -5.04
N ALA A 170 3.53 8.02 -4.92
CA ALA A 170 2.11 8.25 -5.17
C ALA A 170 1.54 9.33 -4.25
N ASP A 171 1.86 9.29 -2.96
CA ASP A 171 1.42 10.30 -1.99
C ASP A 171 1.99 11.69 -2.33
N LYS A 172 3.29 11.78 -2.64
CA LYS A 172 3.97 13.01 -3.04
C LYS A 172 3.33 13.67 -4.28
N HIS A 173 2.90 12.86 -5.24
CA HIS A 173 2.28 13.31 -6.48
C HIS A 173 0.74 13.30 -6.44
N ASN A 174 0.13 13.17 -5.24
CA ASN A 174 -1.32 13.15 -5.03
C ASN A 174 -2.05 12.12 -5.91
N LYS A 175 -1.46 10.95 -6.12
CA LYS A 175 -2.10 9.86 -6.87
C LYS A 175 -3.01 9.04 -5.96
N ARG A 176 -4.17 8.65 -6.47
CA ARG A 176 -5.14 7.82 -5.73
C ARG A 176 -4.64 6.41 -5.44
N SER A 177 -3.74 5.91 -6.28
CA SER A 177 -3.21 4.55 -6.15
C SER A 177 -1.73 4.53 -6.53
N TRP A 178 -0.95 3.78 -5.78
CA TRP A 178 0.46 3.51 -6.02
C TRP A 178 0.68 2.26 -6.90
N ILE A 179 -0.36 1.45 -7.12
CA ILE A 179 -0.29 0.20 -7.89
C ILE A 179 0.20 0.41 -9.33
N PRO A 180 -0.28 1.42 -10.08
CA PRO A 180 0.26 1.67 -11.42
C PRO A 180 1.76 1.94 -11.45
N LEU A 181 2.29 2.66 -10.44
CA LEU A 181 3.73 2.90 -10.31
C LEU A 181 4.51 1.59 -10.13
N LEU A 182 4.05 0.75 -9.20
CA LEU A 182 4.70 -0.52 -8.92
C LEU A 182 4.62 -1.46 -10.13
N LYS A 183 3.46 -1.60 -10.76
CA LYS A 183 3.30 -2.44 -11.96
C LYS A 183 4.18 -1.98 -13.12
N THR A 184 4.23 -0.68 -13.38
CA THR A 184 5.10 -0.11 -14.42
C THR A 184 6.57 -0.39 -14.11
N TRP A 185 7.00 -0.23 -12.86
CA TRP A 185 8.36 -0.55 -12.45
C TRP A 185 8.65 -2.06 -12.59
N LEU A 186 7.73 -2.92 -12.14
CA LEU A 186 7.87 -4.38 -12.23
C LEU A 186 8.01 -4.84 -13.68
N SER A 187 7.14 -4.37 -14.58
CA SER A 187 7.21 -4.75 -15.99
C SER A 187 8.53 -4.34 -16.64
N ILE A 188 9.04 -3.15 -16.32
CA ILE A 188 10.31 -2.68 -16.83
C ILE A 188 11.48 -3.49 -16.27
N ASN A 189 11.50 -3.81 -14.97
CA ASN A 189 12.58 -4.58 -14.36
C ASN A 189 12.58 -6.06 -14.76
N VAL A 190 11.39 -6.66 -14.87
CA VAL A 190 11.24 -8.09 -15.20
C VAL A 190 11.57 -8.34 -16.65
N LEU A 191 11.09 -7.46 -17.51
CA LEU A 191 11.33 -7.56 -18.94
C LEU A 191 12.71 -7.08 -19.32
N ALA A 192 13.39 -6.37 -18.44
CA ALA A 192 14.69 -5.74 -18.69
C ALA A 192 15.87 -6.72 -18.78
N GLU A 193 15.65 -7.98 -19.11
CA GLU A 193 16.75 -8.83 -19.58
C GLU A 193 17.44 -8.25 -20.85
N HIS A 194 17.59 -6.94 -20.90
CA HIS A 194 18.38 -6.15 -21.86
C HIS A 194 17.68 -5.67 -23.14
N GLN A 195 16.36 -5.65 -23.21
CA GLN A 195 15.66 -5.10 -24.37
C GLN A 195 14.74 -3.92 -24.03
N PRO A 196 14.64 -2.91 -24.89
CA PRO A 196 13.72 -1.80 -24.70
C PRO A 196 12.27 -2.21 -24.95
N TYR A 197 11.37 -1.76 -24.07
CA TYR A 197 9.93 -2.07 -24.18
C TYR A 197 9.13 -0.87 -24.64
N THR A 198 8.08 -1.16 -25.39
CA THR A 198 7.09 -0.17 -25.81
C THR A 198 5.97 -0.06 -24.77
N ILE A 199 5.27 1.08 -24.79
CA ILE A 199 4.07 1.25 -23.97
C ILE A 199 3.06 0.12 -24.22
N GLY A 200 2.86 -0.30 -25.48
CA GLY A 200 1.93 -1.36 -25.82
C GLY A 200 2.28 -2.72 -25.20
N GLU A 201 3.57 -3.06 -25.10
CA GLU A 201 4.02 -4.28 -24.41
C GLU A 201 3.74 -4.20 -22.91
N ILE A 202 3.99 -3.03 -22.28
CA ILE A 202 3.68 -2.82 -20.87
C ILE A 202 2.16 -2.85 -20.63
N GLU A 203 1.33 -2.29 -21.54
CA GLU A 203 -0.13 -2.39 -21.49
C GLU A 203 -0.59 -3.85 -21.48
N ALA A 204 -0.07 -4.64 -22.42
CA ALA A 204 -0.43 -6.05 -22.56
C ALA A 204 -0.09 -6.86 -21.31
N MET A 205 1.06 -6.58 -20.69
CA MET A 205 1.52 -7.31 -19.50
C MET A 205 0.80 -6.87 -18.23
N THR A 206 0.58 -5.57 -18.06
CA THR A 206 0.12 -5.02 -16.76
C THR A 206 -1.38 -4.80 -16.69
N GLY A 207 -2.07 -4.76 -17.82
CA GLY A 207 -3.47 -4.31 -17.90
C GLY A 207 -3.66 -2.82 -17.59
N LEU A 208 -2.57 -2.04 -17.52
CA LEU A 208 -2.64 -0.59 -17.34
C LEU A 208 -2.92 0.09 -18.67
N SER A 209 -3.61 1.24 -18.66
CA SER A 209 -3.75 2.07 -19.84
C SER A 209 -2.45 2.83 -20.16
N ALA A 210 -2.24 3.18 -21.44
CA ALA A 210 -1.11 4.00 -21.87
C ALA A 210 -0.96 5.30 -21.07
N TYR A 211 -2.07 5.90 -20.67
CA TYR A 211 -2.09 7.09 -19.82
C TYR A 211 -1.49 6.82 -18.43
N GLN A 212 -1.89 5.72 -17.79
CA GLN A 212 -1.36 5.33 -16.47
C GLN A 212 0.13 5.00 -16.54
N ILE A 213 0.57 4.31 -17.60
CA ILE A 213 1.97 3.98 -17.83
C ILE A 213 2.80 5.26 -18.01
N ARG A 214 2.38 6.19 -18.88
CA ARG A 214 3.09 7.46 -19.09
C ARG A 214 3.21 8.26 -17.79
N GLN A 215 2.12 8.42 -17.04
CA GLN A 215 2.15 9.11 -15.75
C GLN A 215 3.09 8.43 -14.74
N SER A 216 3.03 7.10 -14.65
CA SER A 216 3.90 6.34 -13.76
C SER A 216 5.37 6.49 -14.17
N THR A 217 5.65 6.41 -15.46
CA THR A 217 6.98 6.60 -16.03
C THR A 217 7.58 7.97 -15.70
N GLU A 218 6.81 9.05 -15.84
CA GLU A 218 7.27 10.40 -15.50
C GLU A 218 7.64 10.52 -14.02
N ILE A 219 6.79 10.02 -13.12
CA ILE A 219 7.06 10.04 -11.67
C ILE A 219 8.31 9.23 -11.33
N LEU A 220 8.46 8.04 -11.90
CA LEU A 220 9.62 7.17 -11.66
C LEU A 220 10.92 7.77 -12.23
N LYS A 221 10.84 8.48 -13.36
CA LYS A 221 11.97 9.26 -13.91
C LYS A 221 12.39 10.42 -13.01
N GLU A 222 11.43 11.21 -12.54
CA GLU A 222 11.71 12.32 -11.62
C GLU A 222 12.36 11.82 -10.32
N ALA A 223 12.03 10.59 -9.91
CA ALA A 223 12.65 9.92 -8.76
C ALA A 223 14.02 9.27 -9.09
N ASN A 224 14.53 9.40 -10.32
CA ASN A 224 15.75 8.76 -10.83
C ASN A 224 15.75 7.22 -10.69
N ILE A 225 14.59 6.57 -10.74
CA ILE A 225 14.48 5.11 -10.66
C ILE A 225 14.80 4.47 -12.01
N PHE A 226 14.43 5.13 -13.11
CA PHE A 226 14.87 4.73 -14.45
C PHE A 226 14.93 5.94 -15.42
N LYS A 227 15.55 5.74 -16.56
CA LYS A 227 15.64 6.73 -17.64
C LYS A 227 14.96 6.18 -18.89
N THR A 228 14.33 7.05 -19.65
CA THR A 228 13.88 6.73 -21.02
C THR A 228 14.95 7.14 -22.00
N SER A 229 15.19 6.33 -23.02
CA SER A 229 16.05 6.68 -24.13
C SER A 229 15.22 6.91 -25.40
N ARG A 230 15.50 8.05 -26.05
CA ARG A 230 15.05 8.32 -27.43
C ARG A 230 16.15 8.05 -28.45
N ALA A 231 17.30 7.52 -28.03
CA ALA A 231 18.46 7.34 -28.89
C ALA A 231 18.15 6.44 -30.09
N TYR A 232 17.35 5.41 -29.87
CA TYR A 232 16.97 4.46 -30.94
C TYR A 232 16.13 5.12 -32.05
N THR A 233 15.16 5.98 -31.66
CA THR A 233 14.35 6.75 -32.62
C THR A 233 15.18 7.70 -33.46
N SER A 234 16.24 8.28 -32.94
CA SER A 234 17.15 9.14 -33.66
C SER A 234 18.00 8.34 -34.69
N LEU A 235 18.47 7.16 -34.29
CA LEU A 235 19.22 6.26 -35.16
C LEU A 235 18.36 5.73 -36.32
N GLN A 236 17.13 5.31 -36.04
CA GLN A 236 16.17 4.84 -37.05
C GLN A 236 15.81 5.94 -38.04
N ARG A 237 15.68 7.19 -37.60
CA ARG A 237 15.46 8.35 -38.47
C ARG A 237 16.67 8.60 -39.38
N CYS A 238 17.90 8.51 -38.86
CA CYS A 238 19.11 8.64 -39.64
C CYS A 238 19.24 7.57 -40.72
N LEU A 239 18.70 6.37 -40.48
CA LEU A 239 18.69 5.27 -41.44
C LEU A 239 17.49 5.31 -42.42
N GLY A 240 16.68 6.35 -42.41
CA GLY A 240 15.52 6.49 -43.31
C GLY A 240 14.38 5.49 -43.07
N MET A 241 14.36 4.88 -41.90
CA MET A 241 13.29 3.94 -41.55
C MET A 241 12.01 4.69 -41.12
N ASN A 242 10.84 4.17 -41.47
CA ASN A 242 9.58 4.67 -40.96
C ASN A 242 9.52 4.41 -39.44
N VAL A 243 9.68 5.48 -38.68
CA VAL A 243 9.67 5.41 -37.22
C VAL A 243 8.30 5.80 -36.70
N ASP A 244 7.69 4.95 -35.92
CA ASP A 244 6.53 5.34 -35.12
C ASP A 244 6.98 6.35 -34.05
N LEU A 245 6.63 7.62 -34.27
CA LEU A 245 7.03 8.74 -33.40
C LEU A 245 6.41 8.65 -31.98
N ASN A 246 5.45 7.77 -31.78
CA ASN A 246 4.82 7.50 -30.48
C ASN A 246 5.53 6.39 -29.69
N ARG A 247 6.55 5.75 -30.26
CA ARG A 247 7.27 4.66 -29.61
C ARG A 247 8.29 5.22 -28.61
N GLU A 248 7.96 5.19 -27.33
CA GLU A 248 8.89 5.41 -26.22
C GLU A 248 9.42 4.06 -25.73
N GLU A 249 10.75 3.99 -25.56
CA GLU A 249 11.42 2.79 -25.06
C GLU A 249 11.99 3.09 -23.67
N PHE A 250 11.91 2.13 -22.77
CA PHE A 250 12.26 2.28 -21.36
C PHE A 250 13.45 1.38 -21.01
N TYR A 251 14.40 1.92 -20.27
CA TYR A 251 15.57 1.18 -19.79
C TYR A 251 15.72 1.37 -18.28
N VAL A 252 16.10 0.29 -17.60
CA VAL A 252 16.51 0.34 -16.19
C VAL A 252 17.98 0.75 -16.11
N ILE A 253 18.33 1.54 -15.10
CA ILE A 253 19.70 1.98 -14.81
C ILE A 253 20.33 1.02 -13.83
#